data_1df2cd2da4ca82021b842aa71a8596bd
#
_entry.id   1df2cd2da4ca82021b842aa71a8596bd
#
_cell.length_a   1.000
_cell.length_b   1.000
_cell.length_c   1.000
_cell.angle_alpha   90.00
_cell.angle_beta   90.00
_cell.angle_gamma   90.00
#
_symmetry.space_group_name_H-M   'P 1'
#
loop_
_entity.id
_entity.type
_entity.pdbx_description
1 polymer ?
#
loop_
_entity_poly.entity_id
_entity_poly.type
_entity_poly.pdbx_seq_one_letter_code
_entity_poly.pdbx_strand_id
1 'polypeptide(L)'
;MKHLEMNQQAWNRRTEIHRDSEFYDLAGFLSGKSSLNPLEIELLGDVTDKSLLHLQCHFGLDSLSLARLGASVTGVDLSDTAIKQATHIAKETGLDSKFICSDVLQLRQVDDSKYDVVYTSYGVLCWLPDLTQWANVIAESLKEGGEFHLIEFHPFHDVMAGYPYFNTYEAYVESESTYTENSGDEEQEIATWAHSLSEVISALIAAGLSIKAFREQDYSPYNCFDGLEETSPGHFQKLVENEPVPMMYSVTAVKPVLSKR
;
A
#
# COMPACT_ATOMS: atom_id res chain seq x y z
N MET A 1 -1.93 -8.62 19.37
CA MET A 1 -3.01 -9.57 19.00
C MET A 1 -4.35 -8.86 18.86
N LYS A 2 -4.86 -8.16 19.90
CA LYS A 2 -6.19 -7.50 19.83
C LYS A 2 -6.34 -6.52 18.65
N HIS A 3 -5.37 -5.64 18.42
CA HIS A 3 -5.44 -4.65 17.33
C HIS A 3 -5.31 -5.30 15.94
N LEU A 4 -4.51 -6.35 15.82
CA LEU A 4 -4.39 -7.10 14.57
C LEU A 4 -5.70 -7.78 14.17
N GLU A 5 -6.37 -8.43 15.14
CA GLU A 5 -7.68 -9.07 14.93
C GLU A 5 -8.76 -8.03 14.59
N MET A 6 -8.75 -6.87 15.27
CA MET A 6 -9.63 -5.74 15.00
C MET A 6 -9.45 -5.26 13.56
N ASN A 7 -8.23 -4.97 13.14
CA ASN A 7 -7.93 -4.51 11.78
C ASN A 7 -8.26 -5.58 10.73
N GLN A 8 -8.03 -6.87 11.02
CA GLN A 8 -8.42 -7.95 10.12
C GLN A 8 -9.95 -7.99 9.90
N GLN A 9 -10.74 -7.87 10.97
CA GLN A 9 -12.20 -7.85 10.88
C GLN A 9 -12.70 -6.63 10.10
N ALA A 10 -12.12 -5.44 10.39
CA ALA A 10 -12.43 -4.23 9.66
C ALA A 10 -12.11 -4.37 8.17
N TRP A 11 -10.93 -4.86 7.80
CA TRP A 11 -10.55 -5.05 6.40
C TRP A 11 -11.33 -6.17 5.70
N ASN A 12 -11.74 -7.22 6.41
CA ASN A 12 -12.66 -8.20 5.87
C ASN A 12 -13.98 -7.55 5.45
N ARG A 13 -14.54 -6.69 6.32
CA ARG A 13 -15.80 -5.99 6.04
C ARG A 13 -15.62 -4.91 4.95
N ARG A 14 -14.56 -4.12 5.04
CA ARG A 14 -14.21 -3.13 3.99
C ARG A 14 -14.07 -3.80 2.61
N THR A 15 -13.46 -4.97 2.52
CA THR A 15 -13.36 -5.71 1.26
C THR A 15 -14.71 -6.00 0.63
N GLU A 16 -15.71 -6.40 1.42
CA GLU A 16 -17.07 -6.66 0.91
C GLU A 16 -17.71 -5.39 0.34
N ILE A 17 -17.52 -4.24 1.00
CA ILE A 17 -18.01 -2.94 0.56
C ILE A 17 -17.25 -2.50 -0.71
N HIS A 18 -15.92 -2.51 -0.67
CA HIS A 18 -15.04 -2.04 -1.73
C HIS A 18 -15.22 -2.79 -3.05
N ARG A 19 -15.47 -4.10 -2.99
CA ARG A 19 -15.69 -4.91 -4.18
C ARG A 19 -16.79 -4.38 -5.07
N ASP A 20 -17.85 -3.84 -4.48
CA ASP A 20 -19.05 -3.39 -5.18
C ASP A 20 -19.06 -1.86 -5.37
N SER A 21 -17.95 -1.16 -5.10
CA SER A 21 -17.81 0.29 -5.22
C SER A 21 -17.45 0.74 -6.64
N GLU A 22 -17.84 1.97 -6.99
CA GLU A 22 -17.39 2.65 -8.21
C GLU A 22 -15.90 3.01 -8.10
N PHE A 23 -15.40 3.29 -6.88
CA PHE A 23 -14.02 3.63 -6.62
C PHE A 23 -13.03 2.57 -7.13
N TYR A 24 -13.33 1.30 -6.92
CA TYR A 24 -12.46 0.20 -7.38
C TYR A 24 -12.76 -0.27 -8.79
N ASP A 25 -13.90 0.08 -9.39
CA ASP A 25 -14.30 -0.27 -10.75
C ASP A 25 -13.96 -1.72 -11.15
N LEU A 26 -14.34 -2.68 -10.30
CA LEU A 26 -14.06 -4.11 -10.55
C LEU A 26 -14.56 -4.55 -11.93
N ALA A 27 -15.72 -4.06 -12.37
CA ALA A 27 -16.26 -4.37 -13.69
C ALA A 27 -15.34 -3.86 -14.82
N GLY A 28 -14.82 -2.64 -14.68
CA GLY A 28 -13.81 -2.09 -15.59
C GLY A 28 -12.53 -2.93 -15.58
N PHE A 29 -12.05 -3.33 -14.41
CA PHE A 29 -10.90 -4.21 -14.28
C PHE A 29 -11.11 -5.56 -15.00
N LEU A 30 -12.25 -6.23 -14.78
CA LEU A 30 -12.59 -7.49 -15.45
C LEU A 30 -12.70 -7.33 -16.98
N SER A 31 -13.11 -6.14 -17.46
CA SER A 31 -13.15 -5.81 -18.90
C SER A 31 -11.77 -5.48 -19.50
N GLY A 32 -10.69 -5.47 -18.69
CA GLY A 32 -9.31 -5.26 -19.14
C GLY A 32 -8.68 -3.92 -18.77
N LYS A 33 -9.40 -3.02 -18.05
CA LYS A 33 -8.77 -1.79 -17.53
C LYS A 33 -7.69 -2.12 -16.50
N SER A 34 -6.66 -1.27 -16.43
CA SER A 34 -5.69 -1.28 -15.34
C SER A 34 -6.24 -0.48 -14.15
N SER A 35 -5.91 -0.91 -12.93
CA SER A 35 -6.15 -0.14 -11.70
C SER A 35 -5.00 0.81 -11.37
N LEU A 36 -3.83 0.63 -12.00
CA LEU A 36 -2.63 1.44 -11.73
C LEU A 36 -2.80 2.86 -12.27
N ASN A 37 -2.39 3.84 -11.48
CA ASN A 37 -2.26 5.23 -11.89
C ASN A 37 -0.92 5.47 -12.62
N PRO A 38 -0.77 6.57 -13.35
CA PRO A 38 0.50 6.93 -13.99
C PRO A 38 1.69 7.01 -13.03
N LEU A 39 1.43 7.35 -11.76
CA LEU A 39 2.46 7.49 -10.72
C LEU A 39 3.12 6.14 -10.40
N GLU A 40 2.33 5.05 -10.26
CA GLU A 40 2.88 3.70 -10.04
C GLU A 40 3.64 3.19 -11.26
N ILE A 41 3.10 3.45 -12.45
CA ILE A 41 3.74 3.04 -13.70
C ILE A 41 5.10 3.71 -13.87
N GLU A 42 5.19 5.02 -13.57
CA GLU A 42 6.47 5.76 -13.60
C GLU A 42 7.44 5.22 -12.56
N LEU A 43 6.95 5.00 -11.32
CA LEU A 43 7.80 4.59 -10.20
C LEU A 43 8.37 3.19 -10.39
N LEU A 44 7.53 2.23 -10.80
CA LEU A 44 7.92 0.83 -10.94
C LEU A 44 8.69 0.54 -12.24
N GLY A 45 8.46 1.37 -13.28
CA GLY A 45 9.07 1.18 -14.59
C GLY A 45 8.72 -0.16 -15.22
N ASP A 46 9.66 -0.75 -15.96
CA ASP A 46 9.45 -2.04 -16.60
C ASP A 46 9.53 -3.19 -15.57
N VAL A 47 8.42 -3.89 -15.41
CA VAL A 47 8.26 -5.04 -14.51
C VAL A 47 8.22 -6.39 -15.24
N THR A 48 8.39 -6.39 -16.56
CA THR A 48 8.36 -7.61 -17.38
C THR A 48 9.38 -8.62 -16.86
N ASP A 49 8.96 -9.87 -16.70
CA ASP A 49 9.76 -11.00 -16.20
C ASP A 49 10.33 -10.82 -14.77
N LYS A 50 9.97 -9.75 -14.03
CA LYS A 50 10.39 -9.58 -12.65
C LYS A 50 9.48 -10.34 -11.69
N SER A 51 10.08 -10.97 -10.66
CA SER A 51 9.34 -11.47 -9.51
C SER A 51 9.02 -10.28 -8.60
N LEU A 52 7.73 -10.05 -8.31
CA LEU A 52 7.23 -8.91 -7.56
C LEU A 52 6.42 -9.36 -6.36
N LEU A 53 6.73 -8.80 -5.19
CA LEU A 53 5.97 -8.93 -3.96
C LEU A 53 5.19 -7.64 -3.71
N HIS A 54 3.86 -7.72 -3.67
CA HIS A 54 3.00 -6.61 -3.30
C HIS A 54 2.49 -6.81 -1.87
N LEU A 55 2.97 -5.98 -0.95
CA LEU A 55 2.58 -5.99 0.46
C LEU A 55 1.28 -5.20 0.65
N GLN A 56 0.40 -5.72 1.51
CA GLN A 56 -0.89 -5.09 1.84
C GLN A 56 -1.73 -4.83 0.57
N CYS A 57 -1.86 -5.89 -0.25
CA CYS A 57 -2.36 -5.80 -1.62
C CYS A 57 -3.89 -5.71 -1.73
N HIS A 58 -4.62 -5.68 -0.62
CA HIS A 58 -6.08 -5.71 -0.58
C HIS A 58 -6.63 -6.89 -1.42
N PHE A 59 -7.68 -6.69 -2.22
CA PHE A 59 -8.18 -7.74 -3.12
C PHE A 59 -7.51 -7.76 -4.51
N GLY A 60 -6.29 -7.21 -4.61
CA GLY A 60 -5.29 -7.56 -5.60
C GLY A 60 -5.42 -6.93 -6.98
N LEU A 61 -6.21 -5.86 -7.20
CA LEU A 61 -6.36 -5.27 -8.53
C LEU A 61 -5.03 -4.75 -9.08
N ASP A 62 -4.24 -4.03 -8.27
CA ASP A 62 -2.93 -3.52 -8.67
C ASP A 62 -1.93 -4.66 -8.88
N SER A 63 -1.96 -5.68 -8.01
CA SER A 63 -1.17 -6.90 -8.19
C SER A 63 -1.45 -7.54 -9.54
N LEU A 64 -2.72 -7.69 -9.89
CA LEU A 64 -3.15 -8.30 -11.15
C LEU A 64 -2.91 -7.38 -12.37
N SER A 65 -2.96 -6.06 -12.19
CA SER A 65 -2.55 -5.10 -13.21
C SER A 65 -1.05 -5.22 -13.51
N LEU A 66 -0.21 -5.38 -12.49
CA LEU A 66 1.23 -5.64 -12.64
C LEU A 66 1.49 -7.00 -13.32
N ALA A 67 0.69 -8.02 -13.01
CA ALA A 67 0.76 -9.31 -13.71
C ALA A 67 0.41 -9.18 -15.20
N ARG A 68 -0.55 -8.34 -15.59
CA ARG A 68 -0.84 -8.02 -17.00
C ARG A 68 0.33 -7.33 -17.70
N LEU A 69 1.17 -6.61 -16.95
CA LEU A 69 2.42 -6.01 -17.46
C LEU A 69 3.59 -7.00 -17.52
N GLY A 70 3.36 -8.28 -17.21
CA GLY A 70 4.35 -9.34 -17.34
C GLY A 70 5.14 -9.65 -16.07
N ALA A 71 4.79 -9.09 -14.92
CA ALA A 71 5.40 -9.46 -13.65
C ALA A 71 4.88 -10.82 -13.13
N SER A 72 5.74 -11.58 -12.45
CA SER A 72 5.35 -12.73 -11.63
C SER A 72 5.01 -12.26 -10.21
N VAL A 73 3.72 -12.10 -9.91
CA VAL A 73 3.27 -11.38 -8.71
C VAL A 73 2.88 -12.32 -7.58
N THR A 74 3.36 -12.00 -6.37
CA THR A 74 2.84 -12.50 -5.10
C THR A 74 2.25 -11.33 -4.33
N GLY A 75 0.95 -11.37 -4.03
CA GLY A 75 0.26 -10.40 -3.17
C GLY A 75 0.10 -10.92 -1.74
N VAL A 76 0.21 -10.05 -0.76
CA VAL A 76 0.04 -10.36 0.67
C VAL A 76 -0.92 -9.38 1.31
N ASP A 77 -1.90 -9.89 2.04
CA ASP A 77 -2.82 -9.06 2.82
C ASP A 77 -3.23 -9.77 4.12
N LEU A 78 -3.59 -8.98 5.12
CA LEU A 78 -4.09 -9.48 6.41
C LEU A 78 -5.51 -10.05 6.29
N SER A 79 -6.34 -9.46 5.41
CA SER A 79 -7.73 -9.84 5.21
C SER A 79 -7.84 -11.15 4.42
N ASP A 80 -8.40 -12.17 5.05
CA ASP A 80 -8.68 -13.44 4.37
C ASP A 80 -9.81 -13.30 3.33
N THR A 81 -10.73 -12.36 3.53
CA THR A 81 -11.76 -12.00 2.54
C THR A 81 -11.14 -11.36 1.31
N ALA A 82 -10.19 -10.44 1.49
CA ALA A 82 -9.46 -9.80 0.38
C ALA A 82 -8.66 -10.83 -0.43
N ILE A 83 -7.93 -11.72 0.23
CA ILE A 83 -7.13 -12.76 -0.43
C ILE A 83 -8.02 -13.77 -1.20
N LYS A 84 -9.16 -14.16 -0.64
CA LYS A 84 -10.13 -15.00 -1.37
C LYS A 84 -10.64 -14.31 -2.62
N GLN A 85 -10.96 -13.01 -2.53
CA GLN A 85 -11.43 -12.21 -3.65
C GLN A 85 -10.32 -12.04 -4.70
N ALA A 86 -9.10 -11.70 -4.31
CA ALA A 86 -7.95 -11.59 -5.20
C ALA A 86 -7.68 -12.89 -5.98
N THR A 87 -7.73 -14.02 -5.28
CA THR A 87 -7.57 -15.35 -5.89
C THR A 87 -8.70 -15.67 -6.88
N HIS A 88 -9.93 -15.25 -6.57
CA HIS A 88 -11.08 -15.42 -7.46
C HIS A 88 -10.91 -14.60 -8.74
N ILE A 89 -10.55 -13.31 -8.60
CA ILE A 89 -10.34 -12.41 -9.75
C ILE A 89 -9.17 -12.90 -10.63
N ALA A 90 -8.07 -13.35 -10.02
CA ALA A 90 -6.94 -13.95 -10.76
C ALA A 90 -7.39 -15.13 -11.64
N LYS A 91 -8.20 -16.03 -11.06
CA LYS A 91 -8.74 -17.18 -11.79
C LYS A 91 -9.70 -16.76 -12.92
N GLU A 92 -10.57 -15.80 -12.66
CA GLU A 92 -11.54 -15.29 -13.64
C GLU A 92 -10.86 -14.61 -14.82
N THR A 93 -9.80 -13.85 -14.55
CA THR A 93 -9.01 -13.14 -15.57
C THR A 93 -7.92 -13.99 -16.23
N GLY A 94 -7.69 -15.21 -15.74
CA GLY A 94 -6.63 -16.11 -16.23
C GLY A 94 -5.21 -15.61 -15.94
N LEU A 95 -5.04 -14.74 -14.94
CA LEU A 95 -3.74 -14.22 -14.51
C LEU A 95 -3.12 -15.15 -13.46
N ASP A 96 -1.88 -15.59 -13.71
CA ASP A 96 -1.15 -16.45 -12.77
C ASP A 96 -0.45 -15.58 -11.72
N SER A 97 -1.11 -15.45 -10.57
CA SER A 97 -0.61 -14.69 -9.41
C SER A 97 -0.89 -15.47 -8.13
N LYS A 98 0.06 -15.39 -7.18
CA LYS A 98 -0.06 -16.01 -5.86
C LYS A 98 -0.57 -14.98 -4.86
N PHE A 99 -1.49 -15.38 -3.99
CA PHE A 99 -1.98 -14.55 -2.88
C PHE A 99 -1.83 -15.27 -1.55
N ILE A 100 -1.30 -14.56 -0.54
CA ILE A 100 -1.00 -15.08 0.80
C ILE A 100 -1.77 -14.27 1.82
N CYS A 101 -2.60 -14.91 2.64
CA CYS A 101 -3.21 -14.28 3.80
C CYS A 101 -2.22 -14.34 4.97
N SER A 102 -1.67 -13.19 5.35
CA SER A 102 -0.70 -13.08 6.44
C SER A 102 -0.62 -11.65 6.97
N ASP A 103 -0.34 -11.52 8.27
CA ASP A 103 0.27 -10.30 8.78
C ASP A 103 1.59 -10.04 8.06
N VAL A 104 1.74 -8.87 7.45
CA VAL A 104 2.93 -8.50 6.69
C VAL A 104 4.20 -8.56 7.56
N LEU A 105 4.08 -8.25 8.87
CA LEU A 105 5.19 -8.31 9.81
C LEU A 105 5.66 -9.75 10.08
N GLN A 106 4.82 -10.75 9.81
CA GLN A 106 5.12 -12.17 9.98
C GLN A 106 5.34 -12.91 8.64
N LEU A 107 5.36 -12.19 7.53
CA LEU A 107 5.43 -12.78 6.19
C LEU A 107 6.58 -13.80 6.03
N ARG A 108 7.76 -13.49 6.60
CA ARG A 108 8.93 -14.37 6.46
C ARG A 108 8.79 -15.74 7.12
N GLN A 109 7.75 -15.96 7.93
CA GLN A 109 7.42 -17.26 8.52
C GLN A 109 6.65 -18.17 7.54
N VAL A 110 6.01 -17.59 6.52
CA VAL A 110 5.13 -18.31 5.58
C VAL A 110 5.60 -18.23 4.13
N ASP A 111 6.50 -17.30 3.81
CA ASP A 111 7.11 -17.17 2.49
C ASP A 111 8.60 -16.84 2.61
N ASP A 112 9.46 -17.73 2.13
CA ASP A 112 10.91 -17.59 2.11
C ASP A 112 11.48 -17.13 0.77
N SER A 113 10.61 -16.87 -0.22
CA SER A 113 10.95 -16.42 -1.57
C SER A 113 11.71 -15.10 -1.56
N LYS A 114 12.47 -14.86 -2.63
CA LYS A 114 13.15 -13.59 -2.88
C LYS A 114 12.64 -12.97 -4.18
N TYR A 115 12.50 -11.67 -4.16
CA TYR A 115 11.86 -10.89 -5.21
C TYR A 115 12.82 -9.87 -5.83
N ASP A 116 12.62 -9.58 -7.12
CA ASP A 116 13.31 -8.49 -7.80
C ASP A 116 12.78 -7.14 -7.35
N VAL A 117 11.47 -7.09 -7.07
CA VAL A 117 10.75 -5.90 -6.64
C VAL A 117 9.88 -6.23 -5.42
N VAL A 118 9.91 -5.36 -4.41
CA VAL A 118 8.91 -5.29 -3.34
C VAL A 118 8.18 -3.96 -3.46
N TYR A 119 6.87 -4.00 -3.46
CA TYR A 119 6.01 -2.83 -3.66
C TYR A 119 4.94 -2.75 -2.58
N THR A 120 4.60 -1.54 -2.16
CA THR A 120 3.44 -1.25 -1.31
C THR A 120 2.92 0.17 -1.56
N SER A 121 1.59 0.39 -1.41
CA SER A 121 0.96 1.64 -1.82
C SER A 121 -0.26 2.01 -1.01
N TYR A 122 -0.42 3.31 -0.85
CA TYR A 122 -1.60 4.07 -0.44
C TYR A 122 -2.27 3.67 0.88
N GLY A 123 -1.94 4.40 1.94
CA GLY A 123 -2.62 4.29 3.22
C GLY A 123 -2.32 2.98 3.95
N VAL A 124 -1.12 2.44 3.79
CA VAL A 124 -0.75 1.13 4.33
C VAL A 124 0.04 1.20 5.62
N LEU A 125 0.86 2.25 5.81
CA LEU A 125 1.77 2.32 6.96
C LEU A 125 1.02 2.57 8.27
N CYS A 126 -0.07 3.30 8.25
CA CYS A 126 -0.87 3.56 9.43
C CYS A 126 -1.45 2.29 10.10
N TRP A 127 -1.50 1.17 9.41
CA TRP A 127 -1.95 -0.13 9.94
C TRP A 127 -0.86 -0.92 10.67
N LEU A 128 0.39 -0.43 10.67
CA LEU A 128 1.56 -1.14 11.17
C LEU A 128 2.05 -0.56 12.50
N PRO A 129 2.16 -1.37 13.57
CA PRO A 129 2.69 -0.91 14.85
C PRO A 129 4.21 -0.76 14.87
N ASP A 130 4.94 -1.38 13.94
CA ASP A 130 6.41 -1.50 13.97
C ASP A 130 7.02 -1.43 12.55
N LEU A 131 7.49 -0.25 12.17
CA LEU A 131 8.15 -0.05 10.88
C LEU A 131 9.56 -0.65 10.84
N THR A 132 10.19 -0.92 11.97
CA THR A 132 11.49 -1.62 12.00
C THR A 132 11.32 -3.06 11.51
N GLN A 133 10.30 -3.75 12.02
CA GLN A 133 10.00 -5.11 11.58
C GLN A 133 9.55 -5.15 10.13
N TRP A 134 8.70 -4.21 9.70
CA TRP A 134 8.27 -4.05 8.32
C TRP A 134 9.46 -3.87 7.36
N ALA A 135 10.38 -2.95 7.67
CA ALA A 135 11.55 -2.71 6.84
C ALA A 135 12.48 -3.94 6.77
N ASN A 136 12.61 -4.70 7.87
CA ASN A 136 13.35 -5.97 7.87
C ASN A 136 12.70 -7.01 6.95
N VAL A 137 11.37 -7.14 6.99
CA VAL A 137 10.65 -8.05 6.07
C VAL A 137 10.91 -7.67 4.61
N ILE A 138 10.89 -6.38 4.26
CA ILE A 138 11.21 -5.90 2.91
C ILE A 138 12.64 -6.29 2.52
N ALA A 139 13.61 -5.92 3.36
CA ALA A 139 15.02 -6.20 3.10
C ALA A 139 15.31 -7.71 2.97
N GLU A 140 14.67 -8.52 3.80
CA GLU A 140 14.77 -9.98 3.73
C GLU A 140 14.06 -10.56 2.50
N SER A 141 12.99 -9.95 2.01
CA SER A 141 12.26 -10.41 0.82
C SER A 141 12.95 -10.05 -0.48
N LEU A 142 13.80 -9.03 -0.51
CA LEU A 142 14.53 -8.63 -1.71
C LEU A 142 15.71 -9.55 -2.04
N LYS A 143 15.93 -9.79 -3.32
CA LYS A 143 17.20 -10.26 -3.88
C LYS A 143 18.28 -9.19 -3.68
N GLU A 144 19.57 -9.56 -3.75
CA GLU A 144 20.64 -8.57 -3.88
C GLU A 144 20.45 -7.78 -5.18
N GLY A 145 20.53 -6.45 -5.10
CA GLY A 145 20.23 -5.54 -6.21
C GLY A 145 18.72 -5.32 -6.48
N GLY A 146 17.84 -6.01 -5.76
CA GLY A 146 16.40 -5.82 -5.86
C GLY A 146 15.93 -4.49 -5.29
N GLU A 147 14.80 -4.00 -5.77
CA GLU A 147 14.28 -2.67 -5.48
C GLU A 147 13.01 -2.72 -4.63
N PHE A 148 12.91 -1.81 -3.69
CA PHE A 148 11.70 -1.51 -2.93
C PHE A 148 11.10 -0.20 -3.40
N HIS A 149 9.80 -0.19 -3.64
CA HIS A 149 9.03 0.99 -4.01
C HIS A 149 7.84 1.17 -3.06
N LEU A 150 7.73 2.37 -2.53
CA LEU A 150 6.61 2.84 -1.71
C LEU A 150 5.97 4.05 -2.38
N ILE A 151 4.64 4.06 -2.45
CA ILE A 151 3.84 5.26 -2.66
C ILE A 151 2.86 5.36 -1.50
N GLU A 152 2.88 6.46 -0.76
CA GLU A 152 2.10 6.60 0.46
C GLU A 152 1.51 7.99 0.58
N PHE A 153 0.39 8.09 1.29
CA PHE A 153 -0.17 9.37 1.66
C PHE A 153 0.77 10.13 2.60
N HIS A 154 0.88 11.43 2.37
CA HIS A 154 1.79 12.24 3.15
C HIS A 154 1.20 12.47 4.57
N PRO A 155 1.95 12.23 5.64
CA PRO A 155 1.44 12.35 7.02
C PRO A 155 1.05 13.79 7.42
N PHE A 156 1.31 14.76 6.55
CA PHE A 156 0.82 16.14 6.73
C PHE A 156 -0.71 16.20 6.72
N HIS A 157 -1.36 15.34 5.90
CA HIS A 157 -2.82 15.23 5.89
C HIS A 157 -3.35 14.82 7.27
N ASP A 158 -2.74 13.82 7.90
CA ASP A 158 -3.15 13.33 9.22
C ASP A 158 -3.01 14.43 10.28
N VAL A 159 -1.93 15.21 10.22
CA VAL A 159 -1.73 16.37 11.11
C VAL A 159 -2.83 17.41 10.92
N MET A 160 -3.26 17.68 9.69
CA MET A 160 -4.38 18.60 9.41
C MET A 160 -5.72 18.06 9.90
N ALA A 161 -5.88 16.74 9.94
CA ALA A 161 -7.05 16.06 10.52
C ALA A 161 -6.99 15.96 12.05
N GLY A 162 -5.91 16.39 12.68
CA GLY A 162 -5.76 16.44 14.15
C GLY A 162 -5.01 15.25 14.76
N TYR A 163 -4.46 14.36 13.93
CA TYR A 163 -3.62 13.26 14.39
C TYR A 163 -2.18 13.71 14.64
N PRO A 164 -1.41 13.02 15.49
CA PRO A 164 0.00 13.35 15.71
C PRO A 164 0.84 13.01 14.48
N TYR A 165 1.91 13.78 14.28
CA TYR A 165 2.91 13.48 13.26
C TYR A 165 3.91 12.41 13.68
N PHE A 166 4.26 12.38 14.99
CA PHE A 166 5.23 11.43 15.53
C PHE A 166 4.52 10.25 16.17
N ASN A 167 5.08 9.06 15.98
CA ASN A 167 4.60 7.84 16.58
C ASN A 167 4.61 7.94 18.11
N THR A 168 3.47 7.64 18.73
CA THR A 168 3.31 7.60 20.19
C THR A 168 3.45 6.18 20.76
N TYR A 169 3.69 5.18 19.90
CA TYR A 169 3.74 3.74 20.20
C TYR A 169 2.43 3.15 20.75
N GLU A 170 1.43 3.96 20.91
CA GLU A 170 0.07 3.54 21.26
C GLU A 170 -0.82 3.64 20.02
N ALA A 171 -1.68 2.64 19.83
CA ALA A 171 -2.64 2.67 18.74
C ALA A 171 -3.72 3.73 18.99
N TYR A 172 -4.09 4.47 17.96
CA TYR A 172 -5.35 5.16 17.89
C TYR A 172 -6.44 4.14 17.60
N VAL A 173 -7.42 4.04 18.49
CA VAL A 173 -8.56 3.14 18.32
C VAL A 173 -9.80 4.02 18.17
N GLU A 174 -10.44 3.91 17.02
CA GLU A 174 -11.62 4.68 16.67
C GLU A 174 -12.60 3.86 15.82
N SER A 175 -13.84 4.34 15.72
CA SER A 175 -14.83 3.79 14.79
C SER A 175 -14.96 4.73 13.63
N GLU A 176 -14.79 4.21 12.42
CA GLU A 176 -14.98 4.98 11.19
C GLU A 176 -15.60 4.14 10.08
N SER A 177 -16.27 4.80 9.15
CA SER A 177 -16.68 4.21 7.88
C SER A 177 -15.47 4.08 6.95
N THR A 178 -15.67 3.43 5.81
CA THR A 178 -14.63 3.38 4.78
C THR A 178 -14.80 4.50 3.75
N TYR A 179 -13.77 4.74 2.95
CA TYR A 179 -13.64 5.87 2.02
C TYR A 179 -14.36 5.70 0.68
N THR A 180 -15.05 4.58 0.44
CA THR A 180 -15.78 4.37 -0.81
C THR A 180 -17.19 4.94 -0.74
N GLU A 181 -17.73 5.37 -1.88
CA GLU A 181 -19.03 6.03 -2.02
C GLU A 181 -20.22 5.19 -1.51
N ASN A 182 -20.05 3.87 -1.48
CA ASN A 182 -21.08 2.92 -1.06
C ASN A 182 -20.95 2.44 0.40
N SER A 183 -20.09 3.10 1.21
CA SER A 183 -19.84 2.74 2.62
C SER A 183 -21.07 2.93 3.52
N GLY A 184 -21.95 3.87 3.18
CA GLY A 184 -23.11 4.24 4.03
C GLY A 184 -22.66 4.74 5.41
N ASP A 185 -23.49 4.46 6.43
CA ASP A 185 -23.22 4.82 7.82
C ASP A 185 -22.58 3.66 8.61
N GLU A 186 -22.07 2.64 7.93
CA GLU A 186 -21.46 1.49 8.60
C GLU A 186 -20.04 1.80 9.05
N GLU A 187 -19.81 1.74 10.36
CA GLU A 187 -18.51 1.97 10.97
C GLU A 187 -17.87 0.66 11.42
N GLN A 188 -16.54 0.61 11.36
CA GLN A 188 -15.72 -0.47 11.91
C GLN A 188 -14.76 0.08 12.94
N GLU A 189 -14.55 -0.65 14.05
CA GLU A 189 -13.44 -0.36 14.96
C GLU A 189 -12.12 -0.66 14.28
N ILE A 190 -11.22 0.31 14.29
CA ILE A 190 -9.87 0.20 13.72
C ILE A 190 -8.81 0.64 14.72
N ALA A 191 -7.60 0.18 14.51
CA ALA A 191 -6.42 0.60 15.25
C ALA A 191 -5.34 1.04 14.28
N THR A 192 -4.90 2.30 14.40
CA THR A 192 -3.91 2.92 13.52
C THR A 192 -2.76 3.53 14.31
N TRP A 193 -1.65 3.80 13.63
CA TRP A 193 -0.44 4.41 14.19
C TRP A 193 0.04 5.53 13.28
N ALA A 194 0.49 6.62 13.88
CA ALA A 194 1.13 7.72 13.16
C ALA A 194 2.59 7.37 12.85
N HIS A 195 3.05 7.69 11.64
CA HIS A 195 4.43 7.50 11.23
C HIS A 195 4.97 8.73 10.52
N SER A 196 6.05 9.30 11.07
CA SER A 196 6.73 10.42 10.43
C SER A 196 7.56 9.95 9.23
N LEU A 197 7.81 10.84 8.27
CA LEU A 197 8.71 10.56 7.14
C LEU A 197 10.10 10.11 7.60
N SER A 198 10.60 10.70 8.70
CA SER A 198 11.90 10.34 9.27
C SER A 198 11.91 8.92 9.83
N GLU A 199 10.80 8.44 10.41
CA GLU A 199 10.67 7.07 10.91
C GLU A 199 10.71 6.07 9.74
N VAL A 200 9.93 6.32 8.69
CA VAL A 200 9.90 5.46 7.48
C VAL A 200 11.30 5.33 6.85
N ILE A 201 11.94 6.46 6.58
CA ILE A 201 13.28 6.48 5.95
C ILE A 201 14.33 5.83 6.85
N SER A 202 14.29 6.13 8.16
CA SER A 202 15.25 5.55 9.11
C SER A 202 15.09 4.04 9.26
N ALA A 203 13.86 3.53 9.25
CA ALA A 203 13.59 2.09 9.30
C ALA A 203 14.19 1.36 8.08
N LEU A 204 13.97 1.89 6.86
CA LEU A 204 14.52 1.32 5.63
C LEU A 204 16.05 1.33 5.63
N ILE A 205 16.70 2.43 6.07
CA ILE A 205 18.15 2.53 6.18
C ILE A 205 18.67 1.55 7.22
N ALA A 206 18.04 1.45 8.39
CA ALA A 206 18.45 0.54 9.46
C ALA A 206 18.33 -0.94 9.04
N ALA A 207 17.37 -1.29 8.18
CA ALA A 207 17.25 -2.61 7.58
C ALA A 207 18.31 -2.91 6.49
N GLY A 208 19.22 -1.96 6.21
CA GLY A 208 20.32 -2.12 5.26
C GLY A 208 19.98 -1.77 3.83
N LEU A 209 18.86 -1.11 3.59
CA LEU A 209 18.49 -0.63 2.25
C LEU A 209 19.15 0.73 1.97
N SER A 210 19.49 0.97 0.69
CA SER A 210 20.01 2.24 0.21
C SER A 210 18.90 3.04 -0.47
N ILE A 211 18.53 4.18 0.09
CA ILE A 211 17.54 5.08 -0.52
C ILE A 211 18.12 5.65 -1.83
N LYS A 212 17.41 5.50 -2.92
CA LYS A 212 17.77 6.00 -4.25
C LYS A 212 17.00 7.26 -4.64
N ALA A 213 15.74 7.31 -4.26
CA ALA A 213 14.91 8.48 -4.50
C ALA A 213 13.90 8.64 -3.37
N PHE A 214 13.58 9.88 -3.07
CA PHE A 214 12.47 10.32 -2.25
C PHE A 214 11.85 11.50 -2.94
N ARG A 215 10.53 11.46 -3.15
CA ARG A 215 9.79 12.54 -3.82
C ARG A 215 8.50 12.79 -3.06
N GLU A 216 8.08 14.04 -3.03
CA GLU A 216 6.78 14.47 -2.53
C GLU A 216 5.95 14.97 -3.70
N GLN A 217 4.64 14.72 -3.66
CA GLN A 217 3.67 15.18 -4.64
C GLN A 217 2.64 16.07 -3.93
N ASP A 218 2.24 17.12 -4.59
CA ASP A 218 1.24 18.09 -4.12
C ASP A 218 -0.20 17.66 -4.46
N TYR A 219 -0.39 16.46 -4.96
CA TYR A 219 -1.70 15.89 -5.31
C TYR A 219 -1.83 14.43 -4.87
N SER A 220 -3.08 13.98 -4.75
CA SER A 220 -3.48 12.57 -4.66
C SER A 220 -4.14 12.15 -5.98
N PRO A 221 -3.93 10.92 -6.48
CA PRO A 221 -4.71 10.39 -7.60
C PRO A 221 -6.14 10.01 -7.20
N TYR A 222 -6.47 10.09 -5.92
CA TYR A 222 -7.76 9.71 -5.36
C TYR A 222 -8.39 10.86 -4.59
N ASN A 223 -9.73 11.01 -4.75
CA ASN A 223 -10.55 11.91 -3.94
C ASN A 223 -11.02 11.18 -2.67
N CYS A 224 -10.07 10.83 -1.79
CA CYS A 224 -10.33 10.02 -0.59
C CYS A 224 -10.21 10.80 0.73
N PHE A 225 -10.05 12.13 0.67
CA PHE A 225 -9.93 12.99 1.84
C PHE A 225 -10.87 14.19 1.73
N ASP A 226 -11.28 14.73 2.85
CA ASP A 226 -12.17 15.87 2.91
C ASP A 226 -11.54 17.16 2.37
N GLY A 227 -12.31 17.87 1.54
CA GLY A 227 -11.95 19.20 1.05
C GLY A 227 -10.80 19.20 0.05
N LEU A 228 -10.67 18.15 -0.75
CA LEU A 228 -9.81 18.14 -1.91
C LEU A 228 -10.50 18.84 -3.09
N GLU A 229 -9.71 19.50 -3.93
CA GLU A 229 -10.13 20.11 -5.18
C GLU A 229 -9.50 19.37 -6.35
N GLU A 230 -10.28 18.99 -7.35
CA GLU A 230 -9.75 18.41 -8.59
C GLU A 230 -9.24 19.55 -9.48
N THR A 231 -7.92 19.65 -9.61
CA THR A 231 -7.24 20.71 -10.39
C THR A 231 -6.98 20.29 -11.84
N SER A 232 -6.90 18.99 -12.09
CA SER A 232 -6.89 18.36 -13.41
C SER A 232 -7.34 16.89 -13.25
N PRO A 233 -7.73 16.19 -14.33
CA PRO A 233 -8.24 14.82 -14.22
C PRO A 233 -7.32 13.90 -13.42
N GLY A 234 -7.83 13.36 -12.29
CA GLY A 234 -7.09 12.50 -11.38
C GLY A 234 -6.02 13.20 -10.53
N HIS A 235 -6.06 14.52 -10.42
CA HIS A 235 -5.16 15.30 -9.55
C HIS A 235 -5.99 16.05 -8.51
N PHE A 236 -6.08 15.50 -7.33
CA PHE A 236 -6.82 16.05 -6.20
C PHE A 236 -5.85 16.72 -5.22
N GLN A 237 -6.01 18.03 -5.00
CA GLN A 237 -5.13 18.83 -4.15
C GLN A 237 -5.86 19.37 -2.93
N LYS A 238 -5.13 19.54 -1.85
CA LYS A 238 -5.55 20.33 -0.69
C LYS A 238 -4.83 21.66 -0.73
N LEU A 239 -5.60 22.76 -0.66
CA LEU A 239 -5.05 24.10 -0.64
C LEU A 239 -5.12 24.69 0.77
N VAL A 240 -4.03 25.30 1.21
CA VAL A 240 -3.96 26.13 2.42
C VAL A 240 -3.51 27.52 2.00
N GLU A 241 -4.34 28.54 2.24
CA GLU A 241 -4.09 29.92 1.78
C GLU A 241 -3.82 30.04 0.26
N ASN A 242 -4.49 29.19 -0.55
CA ASN A 242 -4.35 29.03 -2.00
C ASN A 242 -3.01 28.39 -2.45
N GLU A 243 -2.24 27.82 -1.55
CA GLU A 243 -1.02 27.09 -1.89
C GLU A 243 -1.25 25.60 -1.68
N PRO A 244 -0.81 24.72 -2.62
CA PRO A 244 -0.94 23.29 -2.46
C PRO A 244 -0.03 22.78 -1.34
N VAL A 245 -0.51 21.78 -0.62
CA VAL A 245 0.26 21.11 0.42
C VAL A 245 0.66 19.70 -0.04
N PRO A 246 1.71 19.08 0.56
CA PRO A 246 2.10 17.74 0.17
C PRO A 246 0.99 16.74 0.49
N MET A 247 0.56 15.98 -0.53
CA MET A 247 -0.51 14.98 -0.43
C MET A 247 0.02 13.56 -0.41
N MET A 248 1.14 13.33 -1.10
CA MET A 248 1.74 12.02 -1.26
C MET A 248 3.26 12.09 -1.18
N TYR A 249 3.87 10.96 -0.92
CA TYR A 249 5.30 10.78 -1.12
C TYR A 249 5.63 9.41 -1.68
N SER A 250 6.78 9.29 -2.32
CA SER A 250 7.29 8.02 -2.83
C SER A 250 8.74 7.79 -2.41
N VAL A 251 9.08 6.53 -2.17
CA VAL A 251 10.43 6.08 -1.84
C VAL A 251 10.84 4.99 -2.79
N THR A 252 12.04 5.11 -3.36
CA THR A 252 12.73 4.00 -4.01
C THR A 252 13.98 3.66 -3.19
N ALA A 253 14.11 2.40 -2.79
CA ALA A 253 15.28 1.91 -2.09
C ALA A 253 15.79 0.62 -2.74
N VAL A 254 17.06 0.33 -2.61
CA VAL A 254 17.73 -0.84 -3.22
C VAL A 254 18.43 -1.64 -2.14
N LYS A 255 18.28 -2.97 -2.20
CA LYS A 255 19.12 -3.87 -1.40
C LYS A 255 20.52 -3.93 -2.01
N PRO A 256 21.57 -3.48 -1.30
CA PRO A 256 22.93 -3.50 -1.82
C PRO A 256 23.38 -4.91 -2.20
N VAL A 257 24.14 -5.00 -3.30
CA VAL A 257 24.88 -6.24 -3.63
C VAL A 257 26.09 -6.32 -2.70
N LEU A 258 26.14 -7.37 -1.89
CA LEU A 258 27.31 -7.60 -1.03
C LEU A 258 28.51 -7.95 -1.91
N SER A 259 29.48 -7.04 -2.03
CA SER A 259 30.74 -7.37 -2.68
C SER A 259 31.39 -8.53 -1.92
N LYS A 260 31.55 -9.68 -2.59
CA LYS A 260 32.38 -10.75 -2.03
C LYS A 260 33.78 -10.16 -1.78
N ARG A 261 34.13 -9.95 -0.50
CA ARG A 261 35.49 -9.65 -0.10
C ARG A 261 36.34 -10.91 -0.19
#